data_a1bdb65c99c7842ae8607e32303ffd76
#
_entry.id   a1bdb65c99c7842ae8607e32303ffd76
#
_cell.length_a   1.000
_cell.length_b   1.000
_cell.length_c   1.000
_cell.angle_alpha   90.00
_cell.angle_beta   90.00
_cell.angle_gamma   90.00
#
_symmetry.space_group_name_H-M   'P 1'
#
loop_
_entity.id
_entity.type
_entity.pdbx_description
1 polymer ?
#
loop_
_entity_poly.entity_id
_entity_poly.type
_entity_poly.pdbx_seq_one_letter_code
_entity_poly.pdbx_strand_id
1 'polypeptide(L)'
;MKIIVCMKQVPASSKVDIEPETGNLKRGSAGQRTNPYDLYALECALQIREKTRGTVTVLTMGPGQAESMIRDAYSMGADEGVILSDRKFAGSDVLATSYALSQGIEMLGGADLILCGRQTTDGDTAQIGPAIAEHLHIPHCAWVSAIEEADEEQITLKQDFGSVTQ
;
A
#
# COMPACT_ATOMS: atom_id res chain seq x y z
N MET A 1 6.35 -4.25 18.14
CA MET A 1 5.20 -4.01 17.22
C MET A 1 5.53 -4.56 15.85
N LYS A 2 4.65 -5.37 15.26
CA LYS A 2 4.76 -5.87 13.89
C LYS A 2 3.90 -5.01 12.97
N ILE A 3 4.54 -4.29 12.05
CA ILE A 3 3.86 -3.34 11.15
C ILE A 3 3.90 -3.90 9.73
N ILE A 4 2.75 -3.94 9.06
CA ILE A 4 2.67 -4.28 7.64
C ILE A 4 2.27 -3.03 6.84
N VAL A 5 3.02 -2.72 5.80
CA VAL A 5 2.72 -1.64 4.87
C VAL A 5 2.29 -2.22 3.53
N CYS A 6 1.06 -2.01 3.13
CA CYS A 6 0.58 -2.39 1.81
C CYS A 6 1.00 -1.34 0.79
N MET A 7 1.80 -1.75 -0.20
CA MET A 7 2.33 -0.85 -1.22
C MET A 7 2.00 -1.36 -2.62
N LYS A 8 1.89 -0.44 -3.58
CA LYS A 8 1.60 -0.74 -4.97
C LYS A 8 2.62 -0.13 -5.92
N GLN A 9 3.01 -0.91 -6.91
CA GLN A 9 3.72 -0.39 -8.08
C GLN A 9 2.70 0.18 -9.08
N VAL A 10 2.91 1.41 -9.53
CA VAL A 10 2.02 2.13 -10.45
C VAL A 10 2.79 2.60 -11.69
N PRO A 11 2.13 2.87 -12.82
CA PRO A 11 2.80 3.46 -13.97
C PRO A 11 3.48 4.79 -13.63
N ALA A 12 4.71 4.98 -14.10
CA ALA A 12 5.47 6.21 -13.85
C ALA A 12 4.93 7.43 -14.60
N SER A 13 4.17 7.20 -15.69
CA SER A 13 3.55 8.24 -16.49
C SER A 13 2.09 7.93 -16.75
N SER A 14 1.23 8.95 -16.71
CA SER A 14 -0.14 8.89 -17.18
C SER A 14 -0.25 8.95 -18.72
N LYS A 15 0.84 9.27 -19.43
CA LYS A 15 0.89 9.23 -20.88
C LYS A 15 1.06 7.78 -21.32
N VAL A 16 0.02 7.23 -21.88
CA VAL A 16 0.04 5.91 -22.50
C VAL A 16 0.29 6.12 -24.00
N ASP A 17 1.40 5.56 -24.51
CA ASP A 17 1.63 5.54 -25.94
C ASP A 17 0.66 4.56 -26.59
N ILE A 18 -0.03 5.05 -27.63
CA ILE A 18 -0.91 4.24 -28.46
C ILE A 18 -0.09 3.75 -29.66
N GLU A 19 -0.16 2.47 -29.95
CA GLU A 19 0.45 1.92 -31.15
C GLU A 19 -0.31 2.43 -32.39
N PRO A 20 0.33 3.20 -33.28
CA PRO A 20 -0.37 3.88 -34.36
C PRO A 20 -1.09 2.93 -35.33
N GLU A 21 -0.58 1.68 -35.47
CA GLU A 21 -1.11 0.70 -36.42
C GLU A 21 -2.29 -0.12 -35.87
N THR A 22 -2.32 -0.36 -34.56
CA THR A 22 -3.33 -1.24 -33.94
C THR A 22 -4.30 -0.52 -33.02
N GLY A 23 -4.03 0.74 -32.67
CA GLY A 23 -4.81 1.49 -31.69
C GLY A 23 -4.70 0.95 -30.25
N ASN A 24 -3.84 -0.04 -30.02
CA ASN A 24 -3.65 -0.66 -28.71
C ASN A 24 -2.70 0.15 -27.81
N LEU A 25 -2.98 0.13 -26.52
CA LEU A 25 -2.11 0.73 -25.52
C LEU A 25 -0.78 -0.04 -25.46
N LYS A 26 0.34 0.62 -25.68
CA LYS A 26 1.68 0.08 -25.40
C LYS A 26 1.87 -0.06 -23.90
N ARG A 27 1.39 -1.15 -23.33
CA ARG A 27 1.63 -1.52 -21.92
C ARG A 27 3.12 -1.82 -21.74
N GLY A 28 3.90 -0.85 -21.30
CA GLY A 28 5.33 -1.05 -21.04
C GLY A 28 6.23 0.12 -21.44
N SER A 29 5.74 1.10 -22.19
CA SER A 29 6.49 2.32 -22.50
C SER A 29 6.55 3.31 -21.32
N ALA A 30 5.54 3.27 -20.44
CA ALA A 30 5.60 4.00 -19.17
C ALA A 30 6.38 3.13 -18.17
N GLY A 31 7.55 3.59 -17.71
CA GLY A 31 8.27 2.96 -16.59
C GLY A 31 7.33 2.75 -15.40
N GLN A 32 7.75 1.91 -14.46
CA GLN A 32 7.01 1.68 -13.22
C GLN A 32 7.66 2.46 -12.09
N ARG A 33 6.86 2.88 -11.12
CA ARG A 33 7.33 3.52 -9.89
C ARG A 33 6.51 3.04 -8.69
N THR A 34 7.04 3.23 -7.50
CA THR A 34 6.28 3.09 -6.26
C THR A 34 5.18 4.14 -6.21
N ASN A 35 3.97 3.76 -5.79
CA ASN A 35 2.88 4.70 -5.57
C ASN A 35 3.30 5.76 -4.53
N PRO A 36 3.25 7.06 -4.86
CA PRO A 36 3.72 8.12 -3.94
C PRO A 36 3.01 8.14 -2.58
N TYR A 37 1.72 7.81 -2.54
CA TYR A 37 0.97 7.77 -1.28
C TYR A 37 1.44 6.66 -0.35
N ASP A 38 1.94 5.55 -0.89
CA ASP A 38 2.44 4.44 -0.09
C ASP A 38 3.80 4.76 0.53
N LEU A 39 4.58 5.67 -0.05
CA LEU A 39 5.83 6.14 0.54
C LEU A 39 5.59 6.88 1.86
N TYR A 40 4.50 7.64 1.97
CA TYR A 40 4.11 8.26 3.25
C TYR A 40 3.76 7.20 4.30
N ALA A 41 3.03 6.16 3.90
CA ALA A 41 2.70 5.05 4.79
C ALA A 41 3.95 4.32 5.27
N LEU A 42 4.91 4.06 4.36
CA LEU A 42 6.19 3.44 4.70
C LEU A 42 7.01 4.32 5.66
N GLU A 43 7.13 5.60 5.40
CA GLU A 43 7.84 6.54 6.28
C GLU A 43 7.22 6.56 7.67
N CYS A 44 5.89 6.63 7.78
CA CYS A 44 5.20 6.54 9.07
C CYS A 44 5.50 5.22 9.80
N ALA A 45 5.51 4.10 9.08
CA ALA A 45 5.85 2.79 9.65
C ALA A 45 7.26 2.77 10.23
N LEU A 46 8.23 3.32 9.50
CA LEU A 46 9.63 3.38 9.93
C LEU A 46 9.80 4.24 11.18
N GLN A 47 9.12 5.39 11.25
CA GLN A 47 9.13 6.26 12.44
C GLN A 47 8.50 5.58 13.67
N ILE A 48 7.41 4.83 13.50
CA ILE A 48 6.80 4.06 14.59
C ILE A 48 7.74 2.93 15.02
N ARG A 49 8.33 2.21 14.06
CA ARG A 49 9.29 1.14 14.35
C ARG A 49 10.46 1.62 15.22
N GLU A 50 11.02 2.79 14.93
CA GLU A 50 12.13 3.36 15.71
C GLU A 50 11.75 3.56 17.19
N LYS A 51 10.50 3.96 17.45
CA LYS A 51 9.99 4.17 18.82
C LYS A 51 9.65 2.85 19.53
N THR A 52 9.08 1.89 18.82
CA THR A 52 8.56 0.63 19.38
C THR A 52 9.52 -0.55 19.26
N ARG A 53 10.69 -0.37 18.62
CA ARG A 53 11.63 -1.44 18.27
C ARG A 53 10.95 -2.62 17.54
N GLY A 54 9.98 -2.29 16.71
CA GLY A 54 9.19 -3.25 15.94
C GLY A 54 9.89 -3.72 14.67
N THR A 55 9.10 -4.32 13.77
CA THR A 55 9.52 -4.72 12.43
C THR A 55 8.55 -4.15 11.41
N VAL A 56 9.05 -3.80 10.22
CA VAL A 56 8.26 -3.30 9.09
C VAL A 56 8.37 -4.27 7.91
N THR A 57 7.25 -4.88 7.57
CA THR A 57 7.11 -5.75 6.39
C THR A 57 6.33 -5.02 5.30
N VAL A 58 6.87 -4.92 4.10
CA VAL A 58 6.15 -4.41 2.93
C VAL A 58 5.46 -5.55 2.21
N LEU A 59 4.15 -5.42 2.00
CA LEU A 59 3.31 -6.37 1.28
C LEU A 59 2.76 -5.75 0.00
N THR A 60 2.89 -6.44 -1.12
CA THR A 60 2.31 -6.04 -2.39
C THR A 60 1.65 -7.20 -3.11
N MET A 61 0.60 -6.91 -3.89
CA MET A 61 0.02 -7.84 -4.85
C MET A 61 0.34 -7.34 -6.26
N GLY A 62 1.09 -8.12 -7.01
CA GLY A 62 1.51 -7.70 -8.34
C GLY A 62 2.40 -8.72 -9.06
N PRO A 63 2.83 -8.42 -10.28
CA PRO A 63 3.77 -9.26 -11.02
C PRO A 63 5.15 -9.24 -10.37
N GLY A 64 5.99 -10.23 -10.68
CA GLY A 64 7.35 -10.35 -10.11
C GLY A 64 8.23 -9.11 -10.30
N GLN A 65 7.99 -8.29 -11.31
CA GLN A 65 8.71 -7.02 -11.51
C GLN A 65 8.48 -6.00 -10.36
N ALA A 66 7.47 -6.17 -9.52
CA ALA A 66 7.28 -5.38 -8.31
C ALA A 66 8.43 -5.54 -7.29
N GLU A 67 9.33 -6.49 -7.52
CA GLU A 67 10.57 -6.65 -6.74
C GLU A 67 11.41 -5.35 -6.70
N SER A 68 11.39 -4.54 -7.76
CA SER A 68 12.10 -3.25 -7.75
C SER A 68 11.57 -2.32 -6.65
N MET A 69 10.24 -2.26 -6.45
CA MET A 69 9.62 -1.48 -5.38
C MET A 69 10.00 -2.02 -3.99
N ILE A 70 10.08 -3.35 -3.83
CA ILE A 70 10.53 -3.95 -2.57
C ILE A 70 11.99 -3.59 -2.28
N ARG A 71 12.85 -3.56 -3.29
CA ARG A 71 14.25 -3.11 -3.13
C ARG A 71 14.34 -1.64 -2.73
N ASP A 72 13.49 -0.78 -3.29
CA ASP A 72 13.40 0.62 -2.88
C ASP A 72 12.98 0.72 -1.40
N ALA A 73 11.98 -0.07 -0.99
CA ALA A 73 11.53 -0.12 0.40
C ALA A 73 12.64 -0.60 1.38
N TYR A 74 13.44 -1.60 0.99
CA TYR A 74 14.62 -2.01 1.76
C TYR A 74 15.65 -0.87 1.88
N SER A 75 15.85 -0.12 0.81
CA SER A 75 16.78 1.03 0.82
C SER A 75 16.30 2.15 1.75
N MET A 76 14.99 2.27 1.97
CA MET A 76 14.39 3.18 2.94
C MET A 76 14.44 2.65 4.38
N GLY A 77 14.61 1.34 4.57
CA GLY A 77 14.76 0.74 5.88
C GLY A 77 13.73 -0.32 6.25
N ALA A 78 12.88 -0.78 5.34
CA ALA A 78 11.99 -1.91 5.59
C ALA A 78 12.79 -3.18 5.93
N ASP A 79 12.26 -4.01 6.83
CA ASP A 79 12.94 -5.22 7.29
C ASP A 79 12.64 -6.42 6.40
N GLU A 80 11.42 -6.49 5.85
CA GLU A 80 10.95 -7.59 5.02
C GLU A 80 10.09 -7.10 3.84
N GLY A 81 10.06 -7.88 2.76
CA GLY A 81 9.21 -7.61 1.61
C GLY A 81 8.58 -8.88 1.05
N VAL A 82 7.29 -8.83 0.80
CA VAL A 82 6.48 -9.96 0.31
C VAL A 82 5.69 -9.56 -0.91
N ILE A 83 5.74 -10.38 -1.95
CA ILE A 83 4.98 -10.21 -3.19
C ILE A 83 4.00 -11.35 -3.35
N LEU A 84 2.71 -11.03 -3.34
CA LEU A 84 1.66 -11.95 -3.77
C LEU A 84 1.59 -11.91 -5.29
N SER A 85 2.11 -12.95 -5.95
CA SER A 85 2.22 -12.96 -7.40
C SER A 85 1.63 -14.23 -8.00
N ASP A 86 0.57 -14.05 -8.79
CA ASP A 86 -0.02 -15.07 -9.64
C ASP A 86 -0.66 -14.39 -10.86
N ARG A 87 -0.67 -15.05 -12.01
CA ARG A 87 -1.36 -14.55 -13.21
C ARG A 87 -2.86 -14.36 -13.00
N LYS A 88 -3.47 -15.12 -12.09
CA LYS A 88 -4.89 -15.01 -11.73
C LYS A 88 -5.24 -13.69 -11.04
N PHE A 89 -4.26 -12.99 -10.49
CA PHE A 89 -4.49 -11.67 -9.87
C PHE A 89 -4.62 -10.54 -10.91
N ALA A 90 -4.29 -10.81 -12.18
CA ALA A 90 -4.39 -9.78 -13.21
C ALA A 90 -5.85 -9.34 -13.42
N GLY A 91 -6.10 -8.04 -13.35
CA GLY A 91 -7.43 -7.47 -13.51
C GLY A 91 -8.32 -7.54 -12.26
N SER A 92 -7.76 -7.89 -11.09
CA SER A 92 -8.48 -7.86 -9.82
C SER A 92 -9.03 -6.45 -9.53
N ASP A 93 -10.28 -6.41 -9.09
CA ASP A 93 -10.93 -5.21 -8.56
C ASP A 93 -10.55 -4.96 -7.09
N VAL A 94 -11.21 -4.00 -6.45
CA VAL A 94 -10.98 -3.66 -5.03
C VAL A 94 -11.29 -4.85 -4.12
N LEU A 95 -12.38 -5.57 -4.37
CA LEU A 95 -12.80 -6.68 -3.52
C LEU A 95 -11.79 -7.83 -3.57
N ALA A 96 -11.42 -8.27 -4.77
CA ALA A 96 -10.46 -9.35 -4.96
C ALA A 96 -9.06 -8.97 -4.45
N THR A 97 -8.63 -7.72 -4.69
CA THR A 97 -7.33 -7.23 -4.24
C THR A 97 -7.24 -7.16 -2.72
N SER A 98 -8.24 -6.55 -2.06
CA SER A 98 -8.26 -6.44 -0.61
C SER A 98 -8.36 -7.79 0.09
N TYR A 99 -9.13 -8.73 -0.48
CA TYR A 99 -9.20 -10.09 0.02
C TYR A 99 -7.83 -10.82 -0.10
N ALA A 100 -7.18 -10.75 -1.25
CA ALA A 100 -5.86 -11.36 -1.43
C ALA A 100 -4.82 -10.78 -0.47
N LEU A 101 -4.82 -9.45 -0.27
CA LEU A 101 -3.92 -8.80 0.68
C LEU A 101 -4.24 -9.20 2.12
N SER A 102 -5.51 -9.29 2.52
CA SER A 102 -5.89 -9.75 3.86
C SER A 102 -5.42 -11.18 4.12
N GLN A 103 -5.56 -12.08 3.15
CA GLN A 103 -5.06 -13.45 3.25
C GLN A 103 -3.52 -13.48 3.36
N GLY A 104 -2.83 -12.60 2.61
CA GLY A 104 -1.38 -12.43 2.74
C GLY A 104 -0.97 -11.98 4.14
N ILE A 105 -1.70 -11.05 4.74
CA ILE A 105 -1.48 -10.59 6.11
C ILE A 105 -1.68 -11.72 7.13
N GLU A 106 -2.75 -12.50 6.99
CA GLU A 106 -2.99 -13.67 7.85
C GLU A 106 -1.90 -14.73 7.72
N MET A 107 -1.47 -15.05 6.48
CA MET A 107 -0.36 -15.99 6.23
C MET A 107 0.96 -15.53 6.85
N LEU A 108 1.18 -14.23 6.96
CA LEU A 108 2.32 -13.65 7.66
C LEU A 108 2.18 -13.69 9.20
N GLY A 109 1.07 -14.23 9.71
CA GLY A 109 0.78 -14.32 11.15
C GLY A 109 0.17 -13.04 11.73
N GLY A 110 -0.51 -12.25 10.90
CA GLY A 110 -1.13 -10.99 11.30
C GLY A 110 -0.14 -9.84 11.48
N ALA A 111 -0.66 -8.71 11.95
CA ALA A 111 0.10 -7.51 12.28
C ALA A 111 -0.56 -6.78 13.45
N ASP A 112 0.24 -6.03 14.22
CA ASP A 112 -0.27 -5.13 15.25
C ASP A 112 -0.81 -3.84 14.62
N LEU A 113 -0.19 -3.42 13.49
CA LEU A 113 -0.60 -2.24 12.73
C LEU A 113 -0.47 -2.50 11.23
N ILE A 114 -1.48 -2.10 10.46
CA ILE A 114 -1.46 -2.13 8.99
C ILE A 114 -1.57 -0.70 8.49
N LEU A 115 -0.63 -0.30 7.65
CA LEU A 115 -0.63 1.01 7.01
C LEU A 115 -0.81 0.87 5.49
N CYS A 116 -1.64 1.72 4.94
CA CYS A 116 -1.88 1.83 3.51
C CYS A 116 -1.77 3.29 3.09
N GLY A 117 -1.23 3.56 1.91
CA GLY A 117 -1.39 4.87 1.29
C GLY A 117 -2.88 5.18 1.09
N ARG A 118 -3.23 6.45 1.14
CA ARG A 118 -4.62 6.91 0.98
C ARG A 118 -5.28 6.38 -0.29
N GLN A 119 -4.54 6.38 -1.41
CA GLN A 119 -5.04 6.04 -2.74
C GLN A 119 -3.88 5.72 -3.67
N THR A 120 -4.15 5.31 -4.90
CA THR A 120 -3.13 5.08 -5.93
C THR A 120 -3.29 6.07 -7.08
N THR A 121 -2.18 6.41 -7.75
CA THR A 121 -2.19 7.38 -8.87
C THR A 121 -2.72 6.80 -10.18
N ASP A 122 -3.03 5.51 -10.24
CA ASP A 122 -3.59 4.83 -11.40
C ASP A 122 -5.09 4.51 -11.27
N GLY A 123 -5.48 3.82 -10.20
CA GLY A 123 -6.88 3.39 -10.00
C GLY A 123 -7.71 4.34 -9.15
N ASP A 124 -7.07 5.10 -8.28
CA ASP A 124 -7.64 6.19 -7.47
C ASP A 124 -8.91 5.86 -6.65
N THR A 125 -9.10 4.60 -6.27
CA THR A 125 -10.31 4.15 -5.59
C THR A 125 -10.37 4.56 -4.12
N ALA A 126 -9.23 4.71 -3.44
CA ALA A 126 -9.11 5.03 -2.01
C ALA A 126 -9.87 4.05 -1.07
N GLN A 127 -10.02 2.78 -1.45
CA GLN A 127 -10.88 1.80 -0.76
C GLN A 127 -10.11 0.62 -0.18
N ILE A 128 -8.88 0.36 -0.60
CA ILE A 128 -8.15 -0.87 -0.25
C ILE A 128 -7.92 -0.99 1.25
N GLY A 129 -7.47 0.06 1.94
CA GLY A 129 -7.24 0.04 3.38
C GLY A 129 -8.49 -0.34 4.18
N PRO A 130 -9.61 0.40 4.06
CA PRO A 130 -10.88 0.04 4.70
C PRO A 130 -11.37 -1.37 4.36
N ALA A 131 -11.22 -1.81 3.09
CA ALA A 131 -11.64 -3.14 2.67
C ALA A 131 -10.78 -4.26 3.28
N ILE A 132 -9.47 -4.07 3.44
CA ILE A 132 -8.61 -5.00 4.19
C ILE A 132 -9.06 -5.10 5.64
N ALA A 133 -9.35 -3.97 6.29
CA ALA A 133 -9.80 -3.95 7.66
C ALA A 133 -11.12 -4.70 7.86
N GLU A 134 -12.07 -4.58 6.92
CA GLU A 134 -13.33 -5.34 6.93
C GLU A 134 -13.07 -6.84 6.80
N HIS A 135 -12.21 -7.27 5.88
CA HIS A 135 -11.86 -8.69 5.73
C HIS A 135 -11.19 -9.28 6.97
N LEU A 136 -10.38 -8.49 7.66
CA LEU A 136 -9.68 -8.91 8.88
C LEU A 136 -10.50 -8.70 10.16
N HIS A 137 -11.70 -8.11 10.06
CA HIS A 137 -12.56 -7.76 11.20
C HIS A 137 -11.85 -6.90 12.25
N ILE A 138 -11.04 -5.93 11.80
CA ILE A 138 -10.32 -4.99 12.65
C ILE A 138 -10.81 -3.56 12.44
N PRO A 139 -10.71 -2.68 13.45
CA PRO A 139 -11.04 -1.26 13.28
C PRO A 139 -10.08 -0.59 12.29
N HIS A 140 -10.56 0.46 11.63
CA HIS A 140 -9.72 1.27 10.75
C HIS A 140 -9.97 2.76 10.93
N CYS A 141 -8.97 3.54 10.54
CA CYS A 141 -9.03 4.98 10.49
C CYS A 141 -8.54 5.43 9.10
N ALA A 142 -9.42 6.08 8.33
CA ALA A 142 -9.09 6.62 7.01
C ALA A 142 -8.80 8.12 7.09
N TRP A 143 -8.19 8.68 6.03
CA TRP A 143 -7.90 10.12 5.92
C TRP A 143 -7.01 10.65 7.04
N VAL A 144 -6.07 9.84 7.48
CA VAL A 144 -5.08 10.22 8.50
C VAL A 144 -4.12 11.26 7.91
N SER A 145 -4.05 12.42 8.53
CA SER A 145 -3.13 13.50 8.13
C SER A 145 -1.85 13.53 8.97
N ALA A 146 -1.89 12.99 10.18
CA ALA A 146 -0.72 12.86 11.05
C ALA A 146 -0.90 11.73 12.06
N ILE A 147 0.22 11.13 12.47
CA ILE A 147 0.34 10.28 13.65
C ILE A 147 1.07 11.11 14.69
N GLU A 148 0.34 11.54 15.73
CA GLU A 148 0.88 12.43 16.77
C GLU A 148 1.69 11.64 17.78
N GLU A 149 1.15 10.51 18.24
CA GLU A 149 1.81 9.60 19.18
C GLU A 149 1.56 8.16 18.76
N ALA A 150 2.57 7.32 18.96
CA ALA A 150 2.45 5.88 18.77
C ALA A 150 3.37 5.17 19.76
N ASP A 151 2.82 4.18 20.46
CA ASP A 151 3.52 3.25 21.33
C ASP A 151 2.95 1.82 21.13
N GLU A 152 3.26 0.90 22.04
CA GLU A 152 2.79 -0.50 21.92
C GLU A 152 1.31 -0.69 22.30
N GLU A 153 0.67 0.29 22.95
CA GLU A 153 -0.68 0.17 23.50
C GLU A 153 -1.69 1.06 22.73
N GLN A 154 -1.23 2.22 22.23
CA GLN A 154 -2.11 3.20 21.62
C GLN A 154 -1.45 3.98 20.48
N ILE A 155 -2.29 4.48 19.58
CA ILE A 155 -1.90 5.40 18.50
C ILE A 155 -2.86 6.59 18.51
N THR A 156 -2.32 7.80 18.62
CA THR A 156 -3.08 9.05 18.49
C THR A 156 -2.94 9.58 17.07
N LEU A 157 -4.07 9.75 16.42
CA LEU A 157 -4.16 10.13 15.01
C LEU A 157 -4.88 11.47 14.85
N LYS A 158 -4.45 12.23 13.84
CA LYS A 158 -5.21 13.37 13.32
C LYS A 158 -5.83 12.99 11.98
N GLN A 159 -7.14 13.11 11.86
CA GLN A 159 -7.89 12.88 10.62
C GLN A 159 -8.22 14.21 9.95
N ASP A 160 -8.19 14.21 8.62
CA ASP A 160 -8.64 15.34 7.80
C ASP A 160 -9.96 14.96 7.11
N PHE A 161 -11.06 15.54 7.58
CA PHE A 161 -12.39 15.37 7.00
C PHE A 161 -12.71 16.43 5.93
N GLY A 162 -11.72 17.23 5.53
CA GLY A 162 -11.91 18.39 4.66
C GLY A 162 -12.56 19.58 5.38
N SER A 163 -12.38 20.77 4.85
CA SER A 163 -13.10 21.94 5.34
C SER A 163 -14.54 21.89 4.85
N VAL A 164 -15.50 21.71 5.76
CA VAL A 164 -16.91 22.00 5.47
C VAL A 164 -17.02 23.52 5.40
N THR A 165 -17.04 24.07 4.21
CA THR A 165 -17.48 25.47 4.01
C THR A 165 -19.00 25.47 4.17
N GLN A 166 -19.49 26.02 5.29
CA GLN A 166 -20.88 26.44 5.43
C GLN A 166 -21.12 27.70 4.63
#